data_ee9c80c4cd2dddefccd126ee640c4a1d
#
_entry.id   ee9c80c4cd2dddefccd126ee640c4a1d
#
_cell.length_a   1.000
_cell.length_b   1.000
_cell.length_c   1.000
_cell.angle_alpha   90.00
_cell.angle_beta   90.00
_cell.angle_gamma   90.00
#
_symmetry.space_group_name_H-M   'P 1'
#
loop_
_entity.id
_entity.type
_entity.pdbx_description
1 polymer ?
#
loop_
_entity_poly.entity_id
_entity_poly.type
_entity_poly.pdbx_seq_one_letter_code
_entity_poly.pdbx_strand_id
1 'polypeptide(L)'
;IMMEKLGLLAGVGHLPAACARAARAQGFEVHAIALLPDCDPELKDAASVYREISIGSIASILAYLQQEEIKKVTMIGKVTKELLFTGQVQPDEMLRGMLMQLPNQSDDTIMMMFVGALMKVGVTPLDQTALIRPLMPAAGVLTSRQPSEAERADMEYGLQMAREIGRLDVGQTAVVKNRAVMALEAIEGTDACIRRGGQLAGSGAVVAKAAKPQQDSRFDVPAVGLDTI
;
A
#
# COMPACT_ATOMS: atom_id res chain seq x y z
N ILE A 1 7.27 32.66 3.46
CA ILE A 1 7.94 31.36 3.70
C ILE A 1 7.43 30.44 2.61
N MET A 2 8.32 29.97 1.73
CA MET A 2 7.95 28.97 0.71
C MET A 2 7.59 27.66 1.44
N MET A 3 6.42 27.08 1.12
CA MET A 3 6.03 25.77 1.66
C MET A 3 6.96 24.71 1.10
N GLU A 4 7.31 23.73 1.92
CA GLU A 4 8.10 22.58 1.46
C GLU A 4 7.27 21.72 0.51
N LYS A 5 7.83 21.39 -0.65
CA LYS A 5 7.17 20.54 -1.63
C LYS A 5 7.28 19.05 -1.26
N LEU A 6 6.17 18.35 -1.36
CA LEU A 6 6.07 16.91 -1.16
C LEU A 6 5.48 16.27 -2.41
N GLY A 7 6.19 15.33 -3.01
CA GLY A 7 5.64 14.47 -4.04
C GLY A 7 4.82 13.34 -3.42
N LEU A 8 3.61 13.11 -3.91
CA LEU A 8 2.77 12.01 -3.49
C LEU A 8 2.55 11.09 -4.69
N LEU A 9 3.24 9.95 -4.70
CA LEU A 9 3.10 8.92 -5.74
C LEU A 9 1.91 8.04 -5.38
N ALA A 10 0.79 8.27 -6.08
CA ALA A 10 -0.50 7.73 -5.70
C ALA A 10 -0.89 6.50 -6.52
N GLY A 11 -1.14 5.39 -5.83
CA GLY A 11 -1.86 4.24 -6.35
C GLY A 11 -3.37 4.38 -6.18
N VAL A 12 -4.08 3.26 -6.32
CA VAL A 12 -5.53 3.17 -6.22
C VAL A 12 -5.99 3.18 -4.76
N GLY A 13 -7.23 3.60 -4.53
CA GLY A 13 -7.89 3.66 -3.21
C GLY A 13 -8.01 5.07 -2.67
N HIS A 14 -8.69 5.22 -1.52
CA HIS A 14 -8.99 6.52 -0.91
C HIS A 14 -7.85 7.07 -0.04
N LEU A 15 -6.89 6.24 0.35
CA LEU A 15 -5.81 6.62 1.25
C LEU A 15 -4.90 7.72 0.66
N PRO A 16 -4.57 7.75 -0.65
CA PRO A 16 -3.80 8.84 -1.24
C PRO A 16 -4.42 10.23 -1.05
N ALA A 17 -5.74 10.36 -1.27
CA ALA A 17 -6.43 11.64 -1.07
C ALA A 17 -6.43 12.07 0.40
N ALA A 18 -6.66 11.12 1.32
CA ALA A 18 -6.58 11.38 2.76
C ALA A 18 -5.17 11.79 3.19
N CYS A 19 -4.14 11.13 2.66
CA CYS A 19 -2.74 11.48 2.90
C CYS A 19 -2.40 12.88 2.37
N ALA A 20 -2.87 13.23 1.17
CA ALA A 20 -2.66 14.55 0.59
C ALA A 20 -3.25 15.65 1.50
N ARG A 21 -4.47 15.46 1.98
CA ARG A 21 -5.12 16.38 2.94
C ARG A 21 -4.32 16.50 4.24
N ALA A 22 -3.89 15.38 4.80
CA ALA A 22 -3.10 15.35 6.03
C ALA A 22 -1.73 16.04 5.86
N ALA A 23 -1.05 15.82 4.75
CA ALA A 23 0.23 16.47 4.45
C ALA A 23 0.07 17.99 4.26
N ARG A 24 -0.98 18.43 3.56
CA ARG A 24 -1.29 19.86 3.42
C ARG A 24 -1.58 20.52 4.78
N ALA A 25 -2.30 19.84 5.66
CA ALA A 25 -2.54 20.30 7.02
C ALA A 25 -1.25 20.44 7.85
N GLN A 26 -0.21 19.67 7.49
CA GLN A 26 1.13 19.77 8.09
C GLN A 26 2.01 20.86 7.43
N GLY A 27 1.50 21.59 6.44
CA GLY A 27 2.19 22.72 5.81
C GLY A 27 2.97 22.37 4.53
N PHE A 28 2.76 21.18 3.94
CA PHE A 28 3.36 20.83 2.67
C PHE A 28 2.57 21.39 1.47
N GLU A 29 3.29 21.78 0.41
CA GLU A 29 2.74 21.89 -0.93
C GLU A 29 2.76 20.51 -1.58
N VAL A 30 1.62 19.86 -1.69
CA VAL A 30 1.51 18.47 -2.14
C VAL A 30 1.36 18.40 -3.66
N HIS A 31 2.32 17.81 -4.33
CA HIS A 31 2.30 17.46 -5.75
C HIS A 31 1.90 15.97 -5.89
N ALA A 32 0.63 15.71 -6.14
CA ALA A 32 0.14 14.37 -6.37
C ALA A 32 0.37 13.91 -7.81
N ILE A 33 0.96 12.75 -7.95
CA ILE A 33 1.16 12.06 -9.23
C ILE A 33 0.30 10.79 -9.20
N ALA A 34 -0.80 10.79 -9.94
CA ALA A 34 -1.62 9.60 -10.15
C ALA A 34 -0.90 8.64 -11.09
N LEU A 35 -0.53 7.48 -10.58
CA LEU A 35 0.28 6.48 -11.29
C LEU A 35 -0.56 5.57 -12.19
N LEU A 36 -1.88 5.52 -11.95
CA LEU A 36 -2.84 4.64 -12.63
C LEU A 36 -4.11 5.43 -13.00
N PRO A 37 -4.81 5.02 -14.09
CA PRO A 37 -6.02 5.73 -14.55
C PRO A 37 -7.18 5.72 -13.55
N ASP A 38 -7.26 4.70 -12.70
CA ASP A 38 -8.32 4.46 -11.72
C ASP A 38 -7.97 4.94 -10.30
N CYS A 39 -7.02 5.88 -10.18
CA CYS A 39 -6.80 6.61 -8.94
C CYS A 39 -8.05 7.39 -8.53
N ASP A 40 -8.23 7.55 -7.22
CA ASP A 40 -9.37 8.28 -6.65
C ASP A 40 -9.47 9.70 -7.23
N PRO A 41 -10.58 10.09 -7.85
CA PRO A 41 -10.77 11.44 -8.39
C PRO A 41 -10.69 12.53 -7.32
N GLU A 42 -10.98 12.24 -6.04
CA GLU A 42 -10.82 13.18 -4.93
C GLU A 42 -9.37 13.65 -4.74
N LEU A 43 -8.40 12.91 -5.27
CA LEU A 43 -6.99 13.29 -5.19
C LEU A 43 -6.71 14.64 -5.86
N LYS A 44 -7.47 15.00 -6.90
CA LYS A 44 -7.34 16.30 -7.59
C LYS A 44 -7.59 17.48 -6.65
N ASP A 45 -8.63 17.38 -5.84
CA ASP A 45 -9.01 18.44 -4.90
C ASP A 45 -8.19 18.38 -3.60
N ALA A 46 -7.73 17.20 -3.23
CA ALA A 46 -6.94 16.99 -2.04
C ALA A 46 -5.51 17.53 -2.16
N ALA A 47 -4.91 17.50 -3.34
CA ALA A 47 -3.55 17.95 -3.59
C ALA A 47 -3.46 19.44 -3.89
N SER A 48 -2.25 20.02 -3.76
CA SER A 48 -1.96 21.39 -4.22
C SER A 48 -1.76 21.45 -5.73
N VAL A 49 -1.08 20.44 -6.27
CA VAL A 49 -0.85 20.22 -7.70
C VAL A 49 -1.18 18.76 -8.02
N TYR A 50 -1.85 18.53 -9.14
CA TYR A 50 -2.20 17.18 -9.60
C TYR A 50 -1.63 16.92 -10.99
N ARG A 51 -1.05 15.73 -11.17
CA ARG A 51 -0.55 15.23 -12.45
C ARG A 51 -0.90 13.76 -12.62
N GLU A 52 -1.09 13.36 -13.86
CA GLU A 52 -1.25 11.96 -14.25
C GLU A 52 0.02 11.55 -15.00
N ILE A 53 0.82 10.68 -14.40
CA ILE A 53 2.01 10.09 -15.02
C ILE A 53 1.99 8.60 -14.71
N SER A 54 1.86 7.79 -15.77
CA SER A 54 1.82 6.33 -15.60
C SER A 54 3.04 5.81 -14.85
N ILE A 55 2.82 4.82 -13.98
CA ILE A 55 3.91 4.10 -13.30
C ILE A 55 4.90 3.47 -14.29
N GLY A 56 4.45 3.18 -15.52
CA GLY A 56 5.33 2.71 -16.60
C GLY A 56 6.32 3.75 -17.11
N SER A 57 6.06 5.04 -16.86
CA SER A 57 6.86 6.17 -17.34
C SER A 57 7.79 6.70 -16.24
N ILE A 58 8.68 5.83 -15.71
CA ILE A 58 9.56 6.19 -14.59
C ILE A 58 10.45 7.39 -14.91
N ALA A 59 10.95 7.49 -16.13
CA ALA A 59 11.79 8.62 -16.57
C ALA A 59 11.01 9.93 -16.46
N SER A 60 9.74 9.96 -16.85
CA SER A 60 8.89 11.16 -16.75
C SER A 60 8.56 11.51 -15.30
N ILE A 61 8.34 10.53 -14.43
CA ILE A 61 8.14 10.76 -12.99
C ILE A 61 9.38 11.42 -12.38
N LEU A 62 10.56 10.87 -12.62
CA LEU A 62 11.82 11.39 -12.10
C LEU A 62 12.12 12.80 -12.66
N ALA A 63 11.90 13.02 -13.97
CA ALA A 63 12.06 14.34 -14.60
C ALA A 63 11.15 15.39 -13.98
N TYR A 64 9.87 15.06 -13.73
CA TYR A 64 8.93 15.95 -13.08
C TYR A 64 9.37 16.32 -11.66
N LEU A 65 9.78 15.35 -10.86
CA LEU A 65 10.25 15.59 -9.50
C LEU A 65 11.49 16.51 -9.47
N GLN A 66 12.42 16.33 -10.41
CA GLN A 66 13.60 17.20 -10.54
C GLN A 66 13.23 18.60 -11.02
N GLN A 67 12.38 18.72 -12.04
CA GLN A 67 11.94 20.00 -12.60
C GLN A 67 11.22 20.87 -11.56
N GLU A 68 10.38 20.24 -10.74
CA GLU A 68 9.66 20.90 -9.67
C GLU A 68 10.49 21.07 -8.38
N GLU A 69 11.73 20.61 -8.36
CA GLU A 69 12.64 20.65 -7.19
C GLU A 69 12.06 19.93 -5.97
N ILE A 70 11.28 18.86 -6.19
CA ILE A 70 10.72 18.03 -5.13
C ILE A 70 11.83 17.12 -4.59
N LYS A 71 12.12 17.22 -3.29
CA LYS A 71 13.20 16.47 -2.62
C LYS A 71 12.68 15.32 -1.76
N LYS A 72 11.39 15.34 -1.43
CA LYS A 72 10.75 14.35 -0.58
C LYS A 72 9.52 13.80 -1.28
N VAL A 73 9.33 12.49 -1.21
CA VAL A 73 8.14 11.81 -1.74
C VAL A 73 7.57 10.86 -0.72
N THR A 74 6.29 10.59 -0.83
CA THR A 74 5.63 9.47 -0.19
C THR A 74 4.95 8.61 -1.26
N MET A 75 4.98 7.29 -1.08
CA MET A 75 4.31 6.34 -1.96
C MET A 75 3.15 5.74 -1.19
N ILE A 76 1.93 5.91 -1.69
CA ILE A 76 0.73 5.49 -0.97
C ILE A 76 -0.38 5.08 -1.95
N GLY A 77 -1.21 4.14 -1.52
CA GLY A 77 -2.23 3.53 -2.37
C GLY A 77 -1.76 2.22 -2.99
N LYS A 78 -2.70 1.49 -3.58
CA LYS A 78 -2.43 0.15 -4.12
C LYS A 78 -1.89 0.24 -5.53
N VAL A 79 -0.74 -0.40 -5.76
CA VAL A 79 -0.18 -0.69 -7.08
C VAL A 79 0.19 -2.16 -7.10
N THR A 80 -0.42 -2.94 -7.99
CA THR A 80 -0.13 -4.37 -8.10
C THR A 80 1.00 -4.59 -9.10
N LYS A 81 1.97 -5.43 -8.74
CA LYS A 81 3.13 -5.75 -9.60
C LYS A 81 2.73 -6.39 -10.94
N GLU A 82 1.61 -7.08 -10.97
CA GLU A 82 1.05 -7.69 -12.18
C GLU A 82 0.90 -6.68 -13.31
N LEU A 83 0.58 -5.43 -13.00
CA LEU A 83 0.47 -4.36 -13.99
C LEU A 83 1.75 -4.14 -14.81
N LEU A 84 2.92 -4.40 -14.21
CA LEU A 84 4.23 -4.24 -14.85
C LEU A 84 4.57 -5.42 -15.77
N PHE A 85 3.96 -6.59 -15.55
CA PHE A 85 4.31 -7.84 -16.25
C PHE A 85 3.21 -8.36 -17.19
N THR A 86 1.97 -7.87 -17.05
CA THR A 86 0.81 -8.32 -17.87
C THR A 86 0.59 -7.51 -19.14
N GLY A 87 1.40 -6.47 -19.38
CA GLY A 87 1.25 -5.56 -20.52
C GLY A 87 0.13 -4.53 -20.35
N GLN A 88 -0.53 -4.44 -19.19
CA GLN A 88 -1.52 -3.41 -18.90
C GLN A 88 -0.89 -2.02 -18.75
N VAL A 89 0.35 -1.98 -18.32
CA VAL A 89 1.18 -0.77 -18.26
C VAL A 89 2.34 -0.96 -19.22
N GLN A 90 2.59 0.03 -20.09
CA GLN A 90 3.72 0.02 -21.01
C GLN A 90 4.94 0.64 -20.30
N PRO A 91 5.95 -0.15 -19.93
CA PRO A 91 7.16 0.38 -19.32
C PRO A 91 7.97 1.15 -20.35
N ASP A 92 8.49 2.32 -19.95
CA ASP A 92 9.48 3.03 -20.74
C ASP A 92 10.82 2.26 -20.78
N GLU A 93 11.77 2.76 -21.59
CA GLU A 93 13.07 2.11 -21.76
C GLU A 93 13.84 2.00 -20.43
N MET A 94 13.77 3.05 -19.60
CA MET A 94 14.43 3.08 -18.29
C MET A 94 13.86 2.00 -17.36
N LEU A 95 12.53 1.93 -17.25
CA LEU A 95 11.89 0.94 -16.40
C LEU A 95 12.15 -0.50 -16.89
N ARG A 96 12.09 -0.72 -18.20
CA ARG A 96 12.47 -2.04 -18.78
C ARG A 96 13.87 -2.46 -18.39
N GLY A 97 14.85 -1.55 -18.56
CA GLY A 97 16.22 -1.80 -18.17
C GLY A 97 16.38 -2.15 -16.69
N MET A 98 15.64 -1.45 -15.81
CA MET A 98 15.65 -1.70 -14.37
C MET A 98 15.03 -3.06 -14.03
N LEU A 99 13.88 -3.39 -14.62
CA LEU A 99 13.18 -4.67 -14.38
C LEU A 99 14.01 -5.87 -14.83
N MET A 100 14.75 -5.76 -15.94
CA MET A 100 15.64 -6.83 -16.44
C MET A 100 16.82 -7.13 -15.50
N GLN A 101 17.20 -6.20 -14.64
CA GLN A 101 18.32 -6.36 -13.71
C GLN A 101 17.90 -6.92 -12.35
N LEU A 102 16.60 -7.11 -12.11
CA LEU A 102 16.11 -7.61 -10.84
C LEU A 102 16.46 -9.09 -10.64
N PRO A 103 16.94 -9.48 -9.44
CA PRO A 103 17.25 -10.87 -9.12
C PRO A 103 16.00 -11.74 -8.99
N ASN A 104 14.86 -11.15 -8.70
CA ASN A 104 13.55 -11.78 -8.61
C ASN A 104 12.44 -10.71 -8.74
N GLN A 105 11.19 -11.16 -8.77
CA GLN A 105 10.01 -10.29 -8.91
C GLN A 105 9.21 -10.19 -7.60
N SER A 106 9.86 -10.27 -6.44
CA SER A 106 9.19 -10.04 -5.17
C SER A 106 8.78 -8.56 -5.03
N ASP A 107 7.75 -8.31 -4.24
CA ASP A 107 7.24 -6.95 -4.01
C ASP A 107 8.32 -6.05 -3.41
N ASP A 108 9.10 -6.58 -2.45
CA ASP A 108 10.20 -5.85 -1.83
C ASP A 108 11.31 -5.49 -2.83
N THR A 109 11.68 -6.42 -3.72
CA THR A 109 12.70 -6.17 -4.74
C THR A 109 12.28 -5.08 -5.70
N ILE A 110 11.03 -5.11 -6.16
CA ILE A 110 10.46 -4.08 -7.04
C ILE A 110 10.37 -2.74 -6.30
N MET A 111 9.90 -2.73 -5.07
CA MET A 111 9.82 -1.51 -4.26
C MET A 111 11.19 -0.87 -4.07
N MET A 112 12.21 -1.66 -3.71
CA MET A 112 13.57 -1.16 -3.51
C MET A 112 14.21 -0.66 -4.80
N MET A 113 13.84 -1.21 -5.96
CA MET A 113 14.23 -0.69 -7.26
C MET A 113 13.71 0.75 -7.46
N PHE A 114 12.43 1.01 -7.19
CA PHE A 114 11.85 2.35 -7.29
C PHE A 114 12.48 3.32 -6.28
N VAL A 115 12.67 2.89 -5.04
CA VAL A 115 13.37 3.68 -4.01
C VAL A 115 14.77 4.07 -4.48
N GLY A 116 15.52 3.12 -5.03
CA GLY A 116 16.86 3.37 -5.56
C GLY A 116 16.87 4.38 -6.71
N ALA A 117 15.88 4.33 -7.62
CA ALA A 117 15.74 5.28 -8.71
C ALA A 117 15.47 6.71 -8.21
N LEU A 118 14.59 6.87 -7.23
CA LEU A 118 14.29 8.15 -6.58
C LEU A 118 15.55 8.74 -5.91
N MET A 119 16.24 7.93 -5.13
CA MET A 119 17.45 8.37 -4.42
C MET A 119 18.59 8.79 -5.36
N LYS A 120 18.74 8.14 -6.52
CA LYS A 120 19.73 8.52 -7.54
C LYS A 120 19.54 9.94 -8.08
N VAL A 121 18.30 10.44 -8.10
CA VAL A 121 17.98 11.80 -8.53
C VAL A 121 17.83 12.78 -7.36
N GLY A 122 18.25 12.38 -6.17
CA GLY A 122 18.25 13.22 -4.96
C GLY A 122 16.88 13.38 -4.31
N VAL A 123 15.96 12.44 -4.56
CA VAL A 123 14.63 12.42 -3.96
C VAL A 123 14.59 11.34 -2.86
N THR A 124 14.18 11.74 -1.66
CA THR A 124 14.12 10.85 -0.49
C THR A 124 12.70 10.41 -0.23
N PRO A 125 12.41 9.10 -0.27
CA PRO A 125 11.13 8.58 0.19
C PRO A 125 10.97 8.77 1.70
N LEU A 126 9.83 9.34 2.09
CA LEU A 126 9.46 9.52 3.49
C LEU A 126 8.70 8.30 4.01
N ASP A 127 8.77 8.11 5.32
CA ASP A 127 7.89 7.20 6.03
C ASP A 127 6.44 7.70 5.90
N GLN A 128 5.61 6.95 5.17
CA GLN A 128 4.20 7.31 4.98
C GLN A 128 3.43 7.36 6.31
N THR A 129 3.85 6.59 7.32
CA THR A 129 3.19 6.57 8.63
C THR A 129 3.29 7.90 9.35
N ALA A 130 4.35 8.68 9.12
CA ALA A 130 4.49 10.02 9.68
C ALA A 130 3.39 10.97 9.17
N LEU A 131 3.02 10.85 7.90
CA LEU A 131 1.99 11.69 7.27
C LEU A 131 0.56 11.24 7.61
N ILE A 132 0.32 9.93 7.68
CA ILE A 132 -1.00 9.35 7.91
C ILE A 132 -1.27 8.99 9.39
N ARG A 133 -0.34 9.28 10.30
CA ARG A 133 -0.50 8.99 11.73
C ARG A 133 -1.86 9.45 12.31
N PRO A 134 -2.39 10.63 11.96
CA PRO A 134 -3.71 11.05 12.43
C PRO A 134 -4.86 10.15 11.97
N LEU A 135 -4.64 9.36 10.90
CA LEU A 135 -5.61 8.43 10.33
C LEU A 135 -5.45 7.00 10.86
N MET A 136 -4.37 6.72 11.60
CA MET A 136 -4.10 5.40 12.16
C MET A 136 -4.88 5.22 13.45
N PRO A 137 -5.67 4.14 13.60
CA PRO A 137 -6.38 3.89 14.83
C PRO A 137 -5.41 3.54 15.97
N ALA A 138 -5.79 3.88 17.19
CA ALA A 138 -5.12 3.38 18.38
C ALA A 138 -5.36 1.86 18.53
N ALA A 139 -4.42 1.18 19.20
CA ALA A 139 -4.61 -0.24 19.52
C ALA A 139 -5.84 -0.44 20.40
N GLY A 140 -6.65 -1.44 20.10
CA GLY A 140 -7.85 -1.79 20.86
C GLY A 140 -9.01 -2.21 20.00
N VAL A 141 -10.18 -2.34 20.61
CA VAL A 141 -11.44 -2.63 19.92
C VAL A 141 -12.01 -1.33 19.37
N LEU A 142 -12.21 -1.27 18.06
CA LEU A 142 -12.68 -0.05 17.37
C LEU A 142 -14.21 0.01 17.24
N THR A 143 -14.91 -1.10 17.51
CA THR A 143 -16.37 -1.22 17.42
C THR A 143 -17.01 -1.09 18.80
N SER A 144 -18.33 -0.84 18.84
CA SER A 144 -19.09 -0.80 20.09
C SER A 144 -19.20 -2.19 20.76
N ARG A 145 -19.17 -3.26 19.97
CA ARG A 145 -19.24 -4.65 20.47
C ARG A 145 -17.85 -5.16 20.83
N GLN A 146 -17.72 -5.74 22.00
CA GLN A 146 -16.49 -6.45 22.39
C GLN A 146 -16.50 -7.87 21.82
N PRO A 147 -15.32 -8.38 21.38
CA PRO A 147 -15.23 -9.76 20.96
C PRO A 147 -15.44 -10.73 22.14
N SER A 148 -16.10 -11.85 21.88
CA SER A 148 -16.25 -12.95 22.83
C SER A 148 -14.89 -13.65 23.08
N GLU A 149 -14.84 -14.52 24.11
CA GLU A 149 -13.64 -15.35 24.36
C GLU A 149 -13.30 -16.25 23.17
N ALA A 150 -14.31 -16.86 22.55
CA ALA A 150 -14.10 -17.70 21.35
C ALA A 150 -13.55 -16.89 20.18
N GLU A 151 -14.09 -15.69 19.93
CA GLU A 151 -13.57 -14.80 18.90
C GLU A 151 -12.15 -14.34 19.21
N ARG A 152 -11.80 -14.04 20.48
CA ARG A 152 -10.43 -13.70 20.88
C ARG A 152 -9.46 -14.85 20.61
N ALA A 153 -9.85 -16.08 20.92
CA ALA A 153 -9.03 -17.25 20.64
C ALA A 153 -8.80 -17.44 19.12
N ASP A 154 -9.83 -17.18 18.30
CA ASP A 154 -9.73 -17.21 16.84
C ASP A 154 -8.86 -16.05 16.31
N MET A 155 -8.96 -14.86 16.91
CA MET A 155 -8.11 -13.70 16.57
C MET A 155 -6.63 -14.00 16.82
N GLU A 156 -6.29 -14.54 17.98
CA GLU A 156 -4.92 -14.91 18.34
C GLU A 156 -4.36 -15.98 17.40
N TYR A 157 -5.13 -17.03 17.16
CA TYR A 157 -4.74 -18.09 16.24
C TYR A 157 -4.60 -17.58 14.79
N GLY A 158 -5.55 -16.76 14.34
CA GLY A 158 -5.50 -16.14 13.01
C GLY A 158 -4.28 -15.23 12.81
N LEU A 159 -3.94 -14.41 13.83
CA LEU A 159 -2.74 -13.58 13.78
C LEU A 159 -1.45 -14.41 13.72
N GLN A 160 -1.41 -15.54 14.44
CA GLN A 160 -0.29 -16.46 14.35
C GLN A 160 -0.15 -17.00 12.91
N MET A 161 -1.24 -17.45 12.31
CA MET A 161 -1.23 -17.96 10.92
C MET A 161 -0.85 -16.88 9.91
N ALA A 162 -1.42 -15.67 10.02
CA ALA A 162 -1.09 -14.55 9.15
C ALA A 162 0.41 -14.17 9.22
N ARG A 163 1.00 -14.17 10.42
CA ARG A 163 2.43 -13.92 10.61
C ARG A 163 3.31 -15.02 10.01
N GLU A 164 2.92 -16.29 10.13
CA GLU A 164 3.70 -17.40 9.58
C GLU A 164 3.71 -17.38 8.04
N ILE A 165 2.56 -17.17 7.39
CA ILE A 165 2.54 -17.03 5.93
C ILE A 165 3.24 -15.75 5.47
N GLY A 166 3.23 -14.69 6.30
CA GLY A 166 4.01 -13.47 6.07
C GLY A 166 5.51 -13.72 6.12
N ARG A 167 5.97 -14.52 7.09
CA ARG A 167 7.39 -14.93 7.21
C ARG A 167 7.86 -15.72 5.99
N LEU A 168 6.97 -16.49 5.38
CA LEU A 168 7.24 -17.27 4.15
C LEU A 168 7.06 -16.44 2.86
N ASP A 169 6.69 -15.17 2.98
CA ASP A 169 6.37 -14.27 1.86
C ASP A 169 5.24 -14.79 0.94
N VAL A 170 4.28 -15.50 1.51
CA VAL A 170 3.13 -16.06 0.77
C VAL A 170 1.96 -15.08 0.75
N GLY A 171 1.60 -14.51 1.90
CA GLY A 171 0.48 -13.61 2.09
C GLY A 171 0.50 -13.00 3.49
N GLN A 172 -0.58 -12.34 3.89
CA GLN A 172 -0.66 -11.64 5.17
C GLN A 172 -2.03 -11.72 5.87
N THR A 173 -2.95 -12.52 5.31
CA THR A 173 -4.33 -12.63 5.80
C THR A 173 -4.70 -14.09 6.04
N ALA A 174 -5.34 -14.36 7.16
CA ALA A 174 -5.92 -15.65 7.51
C ALA A 174 -7.40 -15.50 7.88
N VAL A 175 -8.22 -16.43 7.42
CA VAL A 175 -9.62 -16.56 7.83
C VAL A 175 -9.75 -17.80 8.71
N VAL A 176 -10.28 -17.63 9.92
CA VAL A 176 -10.30 -18.65 10.96
C VAL A 176 -11.68 -18.77 11.55
N LYS A 177 -12.08 -19.98 11.93
CA LYS A 177 -13.28 -20.26 12.71
C LYS A 177 -13.03 -21.46 13.63
N ASN A 178 -13.35 -21.31 14.90
CA ASN A 178 -13.15 -22.35 15.93
C ASN A 178 -11.70 -22.88 15.95
N ARG A 179 -10.74 -21.99 15.83
CA ARG A 179 -9.28 -22.29 15.71
C ARG A 179 -8.94 -23.26 14.60
N ALA A 180 -9.73 -23.24 13.51
CA ALA A 180 -9.41 -23.93 12.26
C ALA A 180 -9.26 -22.91 11.13
N VAL A 181 -8.23 -23.10 10.31
CA VAL A 181 -7.98 -22.23 9.14
C VAL A 181 -9.01 -22.55 8.06
N MET A 182 -9.78 -21.56 7.66
CA MET A 182 -10.72 -21.63 6.53
C MET A 182 -10.05 -21.20 5.23
N ALA A 183 -9.18 -20.17 5.27
CA ALA A 183 -8.41 -19.71 4.14
C ALA A 183 -7.13 -19.00 4.60
N LEU A 184 -6.07 -19.13 3.80
CA LEU A 184 -4.86 -18.34 3.90
C LEU A 184 -4.66 -17.62 2.58
N GLU A 185 -4.26 -16.34 2.66
CA GLU A 185 -3.95 -15.53 1.49
C GLU A 185 -2.68 -16.01 0.80
N ALA A 186 -2.75 -16.08 -0.52
CA ALA A 186 -1.60 -16.26 -1.38
C ALA A 186 -1.66 -15.23 -2.52
N ILE A 187 -1.46 -15.64 -3.77
CA ILE A 187 -1.42 -14.75 -4.92
C ILE A 187 -2.75 -14.05 -5.23
N GLU A 188 -3.86 -14.60 -4.75
CA GLU A 188 -5.21 -14.06 -5.00
C GLU A 188 -5.49 -12.73 -4.29
N GLY A 189 -4.72 -12.39 -3.26
CA GLY A 189 -4.88 -11.17 -2.46
C GLY A 189 -5.94 -11.27 -1.35
N THR A 190 -5.94 -10.25 -0.49
CA THR A 190 -6.74 -10.21 0.77
C THR A 190 -8.23 -10.44 0.53
N ASP A 191 -8.86 -9.67 -0.36
CA ASP A 191 -10.33 -9.69 -0.52
C ASP A 191 -10.83 -11.01 -1.10
N ALA A 192 -10.10 -11.62 -2.03
CA ALA A 192 -10.44 -12.94 -2.57
C ALA A 192 -10.26 -14.03 -1.51
N CYS A 193 -9.22 -13.94 -0.69
CA CYS A 193 -9.01 -14.85 0.45
C CYS A 193 -10.17 -14.76 1.46
N ILE A 194 -10.61 -13.56 1.81
CA ILE A 194 -11.72 -13.34 2.75
C ILE A 194 -13.01 -13.93 2.18
N ARG A 195 -13.34 -13.68 0.91
CA ARG A 195 -14.53 -14.27 0.28
C ARG A 195 -14.49 -15.80 0.29
N ARG A 196 -13.36 -16.39 -0.09
CA ARG A 196 -13.18 -17.86 -0.08
C ARG A 196 -13.33 -18.42 1.33
N GLY A 197 -12.67 -17.80 2.31
CA GLY A 197 -12.76 -18.21 3.71
C GLY A 197 -14.17 -18.07 4.27
N GLY A 198 -14.90 -17.00 3.95
CA GLY A 198 -16.28 -16.77 4.33
C GLY A 198 -17.24 -17.79 3.73
N GLN A 199 -17.06 -18.18 2.47
CA GLN A 199 -17.85 -19.24 1.83
C GLN A 199 -17.66 -20.60 2.52
N LEU A 200 -16.45 -20.91 2.94
CA LEU A 200 -16.13 -22.18 3.64
C LEU A 200 -16.62 -22.18 5.09
N ALA A 201 -16.48 -21.06 5.77
CA ALA A 201 -16.81 -20.93 7.19
C ALA A 201 -18.30 -20.71 7.47
N GLY A 202 -19.02 -20.11 6.53
CA GLY A 202 -20.31 -19.51 6.78
C GLY A 202 -20.19 -18.29 7.72
N SER A 203 -21.21 -18.05 8.55
CA SER A 203 -21.18 -16.95 9.53
C SER A 203 -20.20 -17.20 10.68
N GLY A 204 -19.72 -16.13 11.31
CA GLY A 204 -18.93 -16.20 12.54
C GLY A 204 -17.44 -16.53 12.32
N ALA A 205 -16.91 -16.27 11.15
CA ALA A 205 -15.47 -16.34 10.92
C ALA A 205 -14.76 -15.07 11.43
N VAL A 206 -13.49 -15.22 11.77
CA VAL A 206 -12.58 -14.15 12.12
C VAL A 206 -11.55 -13.97 11.01
N VAL A 207 -11.33 -12.74 10.60
CA VAL A 207 -10.27 -12.37 9.66
C VAL A 207 -9.12 -11.74 10.44
N ALA A 208 -7.93 -12.27 10.27
CA ALA A 208 -6.70 -11.72 10.83
C ALA A 208 -5.76 -11.30 9.71
N LYS A 209 -5.26 -10.06 9.79
CA LYS A 209 -4.28 -9.52 8.85
C LYS A 209 -3.08 -8.96 9.60
N ALA A 210 -1.87 -9.34 9.22
CA ALA A 210 -0.65 -8.91 9.85
C ALA A 210 0.35 -8.38 8.83
N ALA A 211 1.17 -7.38 9.20
CA ALA A 211 2.29 -6.97 8.38
C ALA A 211 3.28 -8.13 8.20
N LYS A 212 3.86 -8.24 7.01
CA LYS A 212 4.95 -9.19 6.78
C LYS A 212 6.20 -8.71 7.54
N PRO A 213 7.01 -9.61 8.13
CA PRO A 213 8.23 -9.22 8.86
C PRO A 213 9.23 -8.42 8.01
N GLN A 214 9.28 -8.72 6.70
CA GLN A 214 10.16 -8.06 5.74
C GLN A 214 9.59 -6.74 5.18
N GLN A 215 8.29 -6.48 5.42
CA GLN A 215 7.61 -5.30 4.91
C GLN A 215 8.18 -4.04 5.57
N ASP A 216 8.70 -3.13 4.74
CA ASP A 216 9.18 -1.85 5.22
C ASP A 216 7.98 -0.91 5.47
N SER A 217 7.66 -0.68 6.74
CA SER A 217 6.54 0.18 7.15
C SER A 217 6.63 1.62 6.64
N ARG A 218 7.81 2.05 6.18
CA ARG A 218 7.97 3.35 5.55
C ARG A 218 7.23 3.44 4.21
N PHE A 219 7.09 2.32 3.50
CA PHE A 219 6.57 2.28 2.13
C PHE A 219 5.29 1.49 1.99
N ASP A 220 5.01 0.59 2.91
CA ASP A 220 3.84 -0.27 2.84
C ASP A 220 3.30 -0.57 4.25
N VAL A 221 2.10 -0.10 4.51
CA VAL A 221 1.37 -0.34 5.77
C VAL A 221 0.15 -1.19 5.46
N PRO A 222 -0.09 -2.28 6.22
CA PRO A 222 -1.32 -3.05 6.07
C PRO A 222 -2.54 -2.16 6.23
N ALA A 223 -3.37 -2.11 5.20
CA ALA A 223 -4.58 -1.32 5.17
C ALA A 223 -5.81 -2.21 5.00
N VAL A 224 -6.93 -1.75 5.57
CA VAL A 224 -8.25 -2.34 5.38
C VAL A 224 -9.17 -1.22 4.90
N GLY A 225 -9.84 -1.44 3.79
CA GLY A 225 -10.80 -0.50 3.20
C GLY A 225 -12.24 -0.91 3.48
N LEU A 226 -13.17 -0.02 3.10
CA LEU A 226 -14.62 -0.29 3.24
C LEU A 226 -15.06 -1.52 2.43
N ASP A 227 -14.45 -1.74 1.28
CA ASP A 227 -14.76 -2.88 0.41
C ASP A 227 -14.26 -4.23 0.98
N THR A 228 -13.36 -4.19 1.96
CA THR A 228 -12.82 -5.38 2.62
C THR A 228 -13.76 -5.86 3.76
N ILE A 229 -14.53 -4.96 4.34
CA ILE A 229 -15.45 -5.19 5.45
C ILE A 229 -16.86 -5.54 4.93
#